data_9a21d3d119557614c4b1d8759f9866ec
#
_entry.id   9a21d3d119557614c4b1d8759f9866ec
#
_cell.length_a   1.000
_cell.length_b   1.000
_cell.length_c   1.000
_cell.angle_alpha   90.00
_cell.angle_beta   90.00
_cell.angle_gamma   90.00
#
_symmetry.space_group_name_H-M   'P 1'
#
loop_
_entity.id
_entity.type
_entity.pdbx_description
1 polymer ?
#
loop_
_entity_poly.entity_id
_entity_poly.type
_entity_poly.pdbx_seq_one_letter_code
_entity_poly.pdbx_strand_id
1 'polypeptide(L)'
;MINVKFKPTGLNTAKSGYLLGSLLFLAFVGFVFLRTVKPRRALPNDQCTKIFTFGPVLFNAQERQLIINKKTIDLTGTETRLLLIFALSPNETVERSRLQKEIWEDKGVIVGRSLDMFISKLRKKLEFDANINIVVIRGKGYKLSLIHI
;
A
#
# COMPACT_ATOMS: atom_id res chain seq x y z
N MET A 1 73.73 -41.82 12.41
CA MET A 1 72.35 -42.11 12.03
C MET A 1 71.46 -40.99 12.66
N ILE A 2 71.04 -40.02 11.88
CA ILE A 2 70.19 -38.88 12.34
C ILE A 2 68.80 -39.25 11.93
N ASN A 3 67.93 -39.50 12.91
CA ASN A 3 66.52 -39.82 12.71
C ASN A 3 65.73 -38.52 12.72
N VAL A 4 65.37 -37.97 11.56
CA VAL A 4 64.56 -36.77 11.42
C VAL A 4 63.08 -37.16 11.46
N LYS A 5 62.44 -36.91 12.59
CA LYS A 5 61.01 -37.17 12.81
C LYS A 5 60.21 -36.03 12.23
N PHE A 6 59.61 -36.22 11.09
CA PHE A 6 58.66 -35.25 10.52
C PHE A 6 57.38 -35.22 11.38
N LYS A 7 57.07 -34.05 11.93
CA LYS A 7 55.84 -33.77 12.65
C LYS A 7 54.81 -33.28 11.62
N PRO A 8 53.68 -33.97 11.40
CA PRO A 8 52.66 -33.43 10.54
C PRO A 8 52.04 -32.24 11.21
N THR A 9 52.11 -31.06 10.56
CA THR A 9 51.37 -29.87 10.93
C THR A 9 49.89 -30.13 10.67
N GLY A 10 49.15 -30.36 11.75
CA GLY A 10 47.68 -30.44 11.68
C GLY A 10 47.11 -29.16 11.12
N LEU A 11 46.58 -29.22 9.90
CA LEU A 11 45.78 -28.14 9.33
C LEU A 11 44.60 -27.93 10.26
N ASN A 12 44.42 -26.68 10.66
CA ASN A 12 43.30 -26.21 11.45
C ASN A 12 42.00 -26.26 10.62
N THR A 13 41.41 -27.43 10.44
CA THR A 13 40.15 -27.65 9.73
C THR A 13 38.93 -27.05 10.48
N ALA A 14 39.08 -26.79 11.77
CA ALA A 14 38.02 -26.23 12.58
C ALA A 14 37.68 -24.76 12.25
N LYS A 15 38.67 -23.95 11.85
CA LYS A 15 38.46 -22.55 11.51
C LYS A 15 37.81 -22.33 10.15
N SER A 16 37.96 -23.26 9.23
CA SER A 16 37.34 -23.18 7.89
C SER A 16 35.83 -23.43 7.92
N GLY A 17 35.33 -24.25 8.85
CA GLY A 17 33.91 -24.56 8.97
C GLY A 17 33.06 -23.37 9.40
N TYR A 18 33.58 -22.55 10.29
CA TYR A 18 32.85 -21.36 10.76
C TYR A 18 32.73 -20.25 9.70
N LEU A 19 33.76 -20.12 8.85
CA LEU A 19 33.77 -19.15 7.73
C LEU A 19 32.77 -19.55 6.65
N LEU A 20 32.66 -20.81 6.31
CA LEU A 20 31.64 -21.30 5.37
C LEU A 20 30.23 -21.21 5.94
N GLY A 21 30.02 -21.51 7.22
CA GLY A 21 28.73 -21.37 7.90
C GLY A 21 28.25 -19.92 7.97
N SER A 22 29.17 -19.00 8.29
CA SER A 22 28.83 -17.57 8.36
C SER A 22 28.46 -16.99 6.98
N LEU A 23 29.13 -17.43 5.93
CA LEU A 23 28.88 -16.99 4.55
C LEU A 23 27.53 -17.50 4.05
N LEU A 24 27.17 -18.75 4.36
CA LEU A 24 25.86 -19.31 4.07
C LEU A 24 24.74 -18.64 4.85
N PHE A 25 24.99 -18.28 6.11
CA PHE A 25 24.02 -17.57 6.93
C PHE A 25 23.75 -16.16 6.40
N LEU A 26 24.81 -15.43 6.02
CA LEU A 26 24.66 -14.10 5.39
C LEU A 26 23.92 -14.18 4.05
N ALA A 27 24.23 -15.21 3.22
CA ALA A 27 23.51 -15.42 1.97
C ALA A 27 22.02 -15.73 2.20
N PHE A 28 21.72 -16.54 3.23
CA PHE A 28 20.34 -16.87 3.60
C PHE A 28 19.58 -15.64 4.11
N VAL A 29 20.19 -14.83 4.98
CA VAL A 29 19.59 -13.59 5.49
C VAL A 29 19.37 -12.60 4.32
N GLY A 30 20.34 -12.45 3.43
CA GLY A 30 20.21 -11.63 2.22
C GLY A 30 19.09 -12.13 1.31
N PHE A 31 18.98 -13.45 1.12
CA PHE A 31 17.91 -14.05 0.32
C PHE A 31 16.51 -13.84 0.93
N VAL A 32 16.39 -13.99 2.26
CA VAL A 32 15.14 -13.71 2.98
C VAL A 32 14.82 -12.23 2.91
N PHE A 33 15.81 -11.35 3.07
CA PHE A 33 15.62 -9.91 2.95
C PHE A 33 15.15 -9.49 1.55
N LEU A 34 15.74 -10.07 0.50
CA LEU A 34 15.30 -9.84 -0.89
C LEU A 34 13.90 -10.38 -1.16
N ARG A 35 13.47 -11.45 -0.48
CA ARG A 35 12.12 -11.99 -0.58
C ARG A 35 11.08 -11.18 0.19
N THR A 36 11.46 -10.56 1.32
CA THR A 36 10.57 -9.74 2.12
C THR A 36 10.41 -8.33 1.57
N VAL A 37 11.40 -7.82 0.85
CA VAL A 37 11.24 -6.61 0.03
C VAL A 37 10.47 -7.03 -1.23
N LYS A 38 9.14 -7.15 -1.12
CA LYS A 38 8.28 -7.23 -2.31
C LYS A 38 8.62 -6.01 -3.18
N PRO A 39 9.14 -6.20 -4.40
CA PRO A 39 9.22 -5.09 -5.31
C PRO A 39 7.78 -4.57 -5.44
N ARG A 40 7.59 -3.29 -5.15
CA ARG A 40 6.37 -2.62 -5.56
C ARG A 40 6.30 -2.87 -7.06
N ARG A 41 5.42 -3.79 -7.47
CA ARG A 41 5.14 -3.99 -8.88
C ARG A 41 4.78 -2.61 -9.39
N ALA A 42 5.71 -1.98 -10.09
CA ALA A 42 5.39 -0.91 -10.99
C ALA A 42 4.35 -1.52 -11.93
N LEU A 43 3.11 -1.08 -11.81
CA LEU A 43 2.09 -1.33 -12.81
C LEU A 43 2.68 -0.92 -14.16
N PRO A 44 2.38 -1.66 -15.25
CA PRO A 44 2.83 -1.30 -16.57
C PRO A 44 2.47 0.16 -16.81
N ASN A 45 3.43 0.86 -17.37
CA ASN A 45 3.46 2.29 -17.64
C ASN A 45 2.40 2.67 -18.69
N ASP A 46 1.13 2.55 -18.31
CA ASP A 46 0.07 3.30 -18.95
C ASP A 46 0.05 4.65 -18.23
N GLN A 47 0.69 5.63 -18.85
CA GLN A 47 0.73 7.02 -18.42
C GLN A 47 -0.65 7.67 -18.54
N CYS A 48 -1.67 7.05 -18.00
CA CYS A 48 -2.90 7.72 -17.66
C CYS A 48 -2.72 8.23 -16.24
N THR A 49 -2.20 9.42 -16.10
CA THR A 49 -2.16 10.15 -14.83
C THR A 49 -3.60 10.19 -14.32
N LYS A 50 -3.95 9.30 -13.38
CA LYS A 50 -5.29 9.24 -12.80
C LYS A 50 -5.44 10.41 -11.83
N ILE A 51 -5.51 11.61 -12.40
CA ILE A 51 -5.79 12.86 -11.68
C ILE A 51 -7.25 13.19 -11.91
N PHE A 52 -7.98 13.33 -10.81
CA PHE A 52 -9.38 13.71 -10.81
C PHE A 52 -9.49 15.11 -10.19
N THR A 53 -10.28 15.97 -10.81
CA THR A 53 -10.53 17.34 -10.30
C THR A 53 -11.99 17.45 -9.91
N PHE A 54 -12.24 17.84 -8.67
CA PHE A 54 -13.57 18.07 -8.10
C PHE A 54 -13.66 19.52 -7.60
N GLY A 55 -13.97 20.46 -8.50
CA GLY A 55 -13.89 21.87 -8.16
C GLY A 55 -12.47 22.27 -7.73
N PRO A 56 -12.28 22.80 -6.51
CA PRO A 56 -10.95 23.17 -6.00
C PRO A 56 -10.13 21.99 -5.47
N VAL A 57 -10.69 20.77 -5.46
CA VAL A 57 -10.03 19.56 -4.96
C VAL A 57 -9.40 18.81 -6.12
N LEU A 58 -8.11 18.54 -6.02
CA LEU A 58 -7.37 17.72 -6.96
C LEU A 58 -6.95 16.42 -6.28
N PHE A 59 -7.35 15.30 -6.85
CA PHE A 59 -7.02 13.96 -6.37
C PHE A 59 -6.04 13.28 -7.32
N ASN A 60 -4.83 13.03 -6.86
CA ASN A 60 -3.82 12.25 -7.55
C ASN A 60 -3.81 10.82 -6.98
N ALA A 61 -4.41 9.89 -7.70
CA ALA A 61 -4.51 8.50 -7.26
C ALA A 61 -3.15 7.77 -7.30
N GLN A 62 -2.23 8.17 -8.17
CA GLN A 62 -0.93 7.56 -8.31
C GLN A 62 -0.01 7.92 -7.13
N GLU A 63 0.05 9.18 -6.78
CA GLU A 63 0.82 9.68 -5.64
C GLU A 63 0.11 9.49 -4.30
N ARG A 64 -1.17 9.08 -4.34
CA ARG A 64 -2.04 8.94 -3.16
C ARG A 64 -2.18 10.24 -2.40
N GLN A 65 -2.35 11.32 -3.12
CA GLN A 65 -2.44 12.66 -2.56
C GLN A 65 -3.74 13.34 -2.95
N LEU A 66 -4.23 14.12 -2.01
CA LEU A 66 -5.38 14.99 -2.16
C LEU A 66 -4.90 16.42 -1.93
N ILE A 67 -5.12 17.29 -2.89
CA ILE A 67 -4.76 18.70 -2.79
C ILE A 67 -6.03 19.53 -2.66
N ILE A 68 -6.18 20.18 -1.53
CA ILE A 68 -7.34 21.02 -1.19
C ILE A 68 -6.82 22.37 -0.69
N ASN A 69 -7.25 23.46 -1.30
CA ASN A 69 -6.85 24.82 -0.88
C ASN A 69 -5.33 24.98 -0.73
N LYS A 70 -4.56 24.46 -1.70
CA LYS A 70 -3.07 24.46 -1.69
C LYS A 70 -2.44 23.60 -0.59
N LYS A 71 -3.23 22.83 0.17
CA LYS A 71 -2.76 21.90 1.18
C LYS A 71 -2.75 20.49 0.59
N THR A 72 -1.60 19.82 0.68
CA THR A 72 -1.45 18.42 0.29
C THR A 72 -1.74 17.51 1.48
N ILE A 73 -2.58 16.52 1.27
CA ILE A 73 -3.01 15.54 2.26
C ILE A 73 -2.71 14.15 1.72
N ASP A 74 -1.90 13.38 2.42
CA ASP A 74 -1.58 12.02 2.03
C ASP A 74 -2.74 11.06 2.35
N LEU A 75 -2.98 10.13 1.43
CA LEU A 75 -3.98 9.08 1.53
C LEU A 75 -3.32 7.73 1.75
N THR A 76 -3.93 6.89 2.57
CA THR A 76 -3.57 5.48 2.65
C THR A 76 -4.03 4.74 1.40
N GLY A 77 -3.45 3.56 1.12
CA GLY A 77 -3.84 2.76 -0.05
C GLY A 77 -5.34 2.43 -0.10
N THR A 78 -5.96 2.17 1.05
CA THR A 78 -7.41 1.90 1.15
C THR A 78 -8.24 3.15 0.91
N GLU A 79 -7.84 4.29 1.47
CA GLU A 79 -8.50 5.59 1.23
C GLU A 79 -8.40 6.02 -0.24
N THR A 80 -7.25 5.79 -0.87
CA THR A 80 -7.06 6.05 -2.30
C THR A 80 -7.98 5.20 -3.17
N ARG A 81 -8.09 3.89 -2.87
CA ARG A 81 -9.02 3.00 -3.60
C ARG A 81 -10.47 3.44 -3.43
N LEU A 82 -10.90 3.75 -2.20
CA LEU A 82 -12.24 4.27 -1.92
C LEU A 82 -12.54 5.53 -2.72
N LEU A 83 -11.64 6.50 -2.64
CA LEU A 83 -11.83 7.77 -3.35
C LEU A 83 -11.81 7.57 -4.87
N LEU A 84 -11.00 6.64 -5.39
CA LEU A 84 -10.96 6.31 -6.81
C LEU A 84 -12.30 5.72 -7.30
N ILE A 85 -12.92 4.81 -6.52
CA ILE A 85 -14.23 4.24 -6.87
C ILE A 85 -15.28 5.36 -6.95
N PHE A 86 -15.28 6.27 -5.98
CA PHE A 86 -16.19 7.41 -5.98
C PHE A 86 -15.88 8.41 -7.10
N ALA A 87 -14.62 8.61 -7.42
CA ALA A 87 -14.17 9.51 -8.49
C ALA A 87 -14.61 9.03 -9.88
N LEU A 88 -14.73 7.72 -10.06
CA LEU A 88 -15.21 7.10 -11.30
C LEU A 88 -16.75 7.16 -11.44
N SER A 89 -17.47 7.38 -10.35
CA SER A 89 -18.94 7.46 -10.31
C SER A 89 -19.40 8.65 -9.46
N PRO A 90 -19.06 9.89 -9.85
CA PRO A 90 -19.41 11.08 -9.06
C PRO A 90 -20.93 11.26 -9.03
N ASN A 91 -21.45 11.66 -7.89
CA ASN A 91 -22.90 11.84 -7.62
C ASN A 91 -23.75 10.57 -7.78
N GLU A 92 -23.13 9.40 -7.97
CA GLU A 92 -23.85 8.12 -7.99
C GLU A 92 -23.71 7.38 -6.65
N THR A 93 -24.73 6.57 -6.35
CA THR A 93 -24.70 5.73 -5.15
C THR A 93 -23.93 4.46 -5.43
N VAL A 94 -22.83 4.27 -4.72
CA VAL A 94 -22.05 3.03 -4.76
C VAL A 94 -22.50 2.11 -3.63
N GLU A 95 -22.88 0.90 -3.98
CA GLU A 95 -23.35 -0.10 -3.02
C GLU A 95 -22.27 -0.47 -2.00
N ARG A 96 -22.70 -0.72 -0.76
CA ARG A 96 -21.80 -1.13 0.33
C ARG A 96 -21.07 -2.43 0.01
N SER A 97 -21.77 -3.40 -0.57
CA SER A 97 -21.23 -4.69 -1.02
C SER A 97 -20.11 -4.52 -2.06
N ARG A 98 -20.33 -3.65 -3.04
CA ARG A 98 -19.34 -3.33 -4.06
C ARG A 98 -18.08 -2.69 -3.45
N LEU A 99 -18.24 -1.70 -2.58
CA LEU A 99 -17.11 -1.06 -1.90
C LEU A 99 -16.31 -2.06 -1.06
N GLN A 100 -17.00 -2.94 -0.35
CA GLN A 100 -16.35 -4.01 0.42
C GLN A 100 -15.55 -4.95 -0.49
N LYS A 101 -16.16 -5.43 -1.56
CA LYS A 101 -15.52 -6.33 -2.51
C LYS A 101 -14.25 -5.70 -3.10
N GLU A 102 -14.36 -4.52 -3.69
CA GLU A 102 -13.24 -3.87 -4.39
C GLU A 102 -12.07 -3.47 -3.46
N ILE A 103 -12.34 -3.24 -2.16
CA ILE A 103 -11.30 -2.84 -1.21
C ILE A 103 -10.57 -4.04 -0.61
N TRP A 104 -11.27 -5.16 -0.38
CA TRP A 104 -10.73 -6.32 0.34
C TRP A 104 -10.53 -7.56 -0.52
N GLU A 105 -10.84 -7.54 -1.80
CA GLU A 105 -10.67 -8.69 -2.70
C GLU A 105 -9.25 -9.27 -2.64
N ASP A 106 -8.23 -8.42 -2.41
CA ASP A 106 -6.82 -8.83 -2.29
C ASP A 106 -6.44 -9.36 -0.89
N LYS A 107 -7.27 -9.20 0.14
CA LYS A 107 -6.87 -9.44 1.54
C LYS A 107 -7.67 -10.54 2.25
N GLY A 108 -8.66 -11.14 1.62
CA GLY A 108 -9.39 -12.31 2.16
C GLY A 108 -10.18 -12.09 3.46
N VAL A 109 -10.19 -10.88 4.04
CA VAL A 109 -10.87 -10.59 5.30
C VAL A 109 -11.89 -9.49 5.11
N ILE A 110 -13.15 -9.84 5.09
CA ILE A 110 -14.27 -8.90 5.03
C ILE A 110 -14.69 -8.57 6.46
N VAL A 111 -14.27 -7.42 6.97
CA VAL A 111 -14.71 -6.90 8.26
C VAL A 111 -15.62 -5.70 8.03
N GLY A 112 -16.92 -5.89 8.21
CA GLY A 112 -17.94 -4.85 7.94
C GLY A 112 -17.73 -3.52 8.68
N ARG A 113 -17.14 -3.56 9.88
CA ARG A 113 -16.76 -2.36 10.64
C ARG A 113 -15.66 -1.53 10.00
N SER A 114 -14.82 -2.15 9.18
CA SER A 114 -13.66 -1.45 8.60
C SER A 114 -14.06 -0.43 7.55
N LEU A 115 -15.13 -0.66 6.77
CA LEU A 115 -15.58 0.27 5.73
C LEU A 115 -16.01 1.62 6.33
N ASP A 116 -16.85 1.60 7.35
CA ASP A 116 -17.37 2.83 7.99
C ASP A 116 -16.23 3.66 8.62
N MET A 117 -15.21 3.00 9.16
CA MET A 117 -14.02 3.64 9.69
C MET A 117 -13.23 4.35 8.57
N PHE A 118 -13.03 3.70 7.43
CA PHE A 118 -12.33 4.31 6.30
C PHE A 118 -13.13 5.47 5.68
N ILE A 119 -14.44 5.31 5.56
CA ILE A 119 -15.33 6.38 5.12
C ILE A 119 -15.24 7.59 6.08
N SER A 120 -15.26 7.36 7.39
CA SER A 120 -15.12 8.44 8.38
C SER A 120 -13.77 9.15 8.29
N LYS A 121 -12.68 8.41 8.11
CA LYS A 121 -11.35 9.00 7.91
C LYS A 121 -11.27 9.81 6.63
N LEU A 122 -11.85 9.30 5.55
CA LEU A 122 -11.86 9.99 4.28
C LEU A 122 -12.71 11.28 4.33
N ARG A 123 -13.85 11.23 5.02
CA ARG A 123 -14.65 12.44 5.28
C ARG A 123 -13.88 13.54 5.98
N LYS A 124 -13.12 13.19 7.04
CA LYS A 124 -12.29 14.18 7.75
C LYS A 124 -11.25 14.82 6.84
N LYS A 125 -10.72 14.08 5.87
CA LYS A 125 -9.75 14.61 4.91
C LYS A 125 -10.40 15.48 3.85
N LEU A 126 -11.66 15.24 3.50
CA LEU A 126 -12.45 16.03 2.57
C LEU A 126 -13.12 17.25 3.20
N GLU A 127 -13.20 17.31 4.54
CA GLU A 127 -13.87 18.38 5.31
C GLU A 127 -13.29 19.78 5.05
N PHE A 128 -12.05 19.85 4.51
CA PHE A 128 -11.42 21.12 4.14
C PHE A 128 -12.09 21.84 2.95
N ASP A 129 -13.01 21.18 2.25
CA ASP A 129 -13.83 21.77 1.19
C ASP A 129 -15.31 21.39 1.36
N ALA A 130 -16.15 22.41 1.50
CA ALA A 130 -17.59 22.24 1.67
C ALA A 130 -18.30 21.70 0.41
N ASN A 131 -17.67 21.77 -0.76
CA ASN A 131 -18.27 21.38 -2.04
C ASN A 131 -18.20 19.88 -2.31
N ILE A 132 -17.42 19.14 -1.52
CA ILE A 132 -17.24 17.69 -1.67
C ILE A 132 -17.56 16.98 -0.35
N ASN A 133 -18.45 16.02 -0.39
CA ASN A 133 -18.81 15.25 0.80
C ASN A 133 -19.22 13.81 0.44
N ILE A 134 -18.94 12.86 1.35
CA ILE A 134 -19.42 11.50 1.23
C ILE A 134 -20.70 11.35 2.06
N VAL A 135 -21.82 11.11 1.39
CA VAL A 135 -23.14 10.98 2.00
C VAL A 135 -23.52 9.51 2.13
N VAL A 136 -24.16 9.15 3.25
CA VAL A 136 -24.75 7.81 3.46
C VAL A 136 -26.13 7.78 2.82
N ILE A 137 -26.37 6.81 1.97
CA ILE A 137 -27.69 6.49 1.44
C ILE A 137 -28.20 5.25 2.19
N ARG A 138 -29.16 5.45 3.08
CA ARG A 138 -29.70 4.41 3.94
C ARG A 138 -30.16 3.19 3.13
N GLY A 139 -29.73 2.01 3.54
CA GLY A 139 -30.08 0.74 2.91
C GLY A 139 -29.41 0.46 1.56
N LYS A 140 -28.65 1.41 1.00
CA LYS A 140 -27.98 1.25 -0.30
C LYS A 140 -26.45 1.30 -0.21
N GLY A 141 -25.90 2.38 0.34
CA GLY A 141 -24.45 2.54 0.39
C GLY A 141 -23.99 3.97 0.61
N TYR A 142 -23.03 4.40 -0.18
CA TYR A 142 -22.43 5.74 -0.06
C TYR A 142 -22.40 6.45 -1.40
N LYS A 143 -22.40 7.77 -1.37
CA LYS A 143 -22.32 8.62 -2.54
C LYS A 143 -21.31 9.74 -2.30
N LEU A 144 -20.42 9.98 -3.24
CA LEU A 144 -19.62 11.19 -3.28
C LEU A 144 -20.52 12.31 -3.87
N SER A 145 -20.94 13.22 -3.03
CA SER A 145 -21.74 14.36 -3.44
C SER A 145 -20.80 15.52 -3.78
N LEU A 146 -20.89 15.97 -5.02
CA LEU A 146 -20.23 17.18 -5.50
C LEU A 146 -21.31 18.26 -5.62
N ILE A 147 -21.15 19.31 -4.84
CA ILE A 147 -22.02 20.49 -4.95
C ILE A 147 -21.41 21.35 -6.05
N HIS A 148 -22.01 21.28 -7.24
CA HIS A 148 -21.71 22.25 -8.28
C HIS A 148 -22.29 23.59 -7.88
N ILE A 149 -21.41 24.52 -7.69
CA ILE A 149 -21.77 25.94 -7.62
C ILE A 149 -21.80 26.49 -9.04
#